data_fb5f684735e728be8d0ae08a33516f85
#
_entry.id   fb5f684735e728be8d0ae08a33516f85
#
_cell.length_a   1.000
_cell.length_b   1.000
_cell.length_c   1.000
_cell.angle_alpha   90.00
_cell.angle_beta   90.00
_cell.angle_gamma   90.00
#
_symmetry.space_group_name_H-M   'P 1'
#
loop_
_entity.id
_entity.type
_entity.pdbx_description
1 polymer ?
#
loop_
_entity_poly.entity_id
_entity_poly.type
_entity_poly.pdbx_seq_one_letter_code
_entity_poly.pdbx_strand_id
1 'polypeptide(L)'
;MFALFSRILKLSGRYKGRIQGAFVCAFLESILSKMPIFLAFVILSGFAAGTLTGQTCLYVGIGLAAAVLVQMLVHYLSDSLQSAAGYLMFADKRMELGGHLRKLPMGYFTSGNIGKISSVLSTDMVFIEEVAMSTLGNMMSYLLSSLVLLAFMFYLNWQLGLIAAIVTILAWLVSKGMNKVSLREAAGRQEQSERLTDAVLSFVEGIGVIKSYNLLGEKSEELTGNFRRSRNTSLAFERKMTPWTMGLNILYGIGIAAIFGLAIFLEQNGGLSLAYVLGVLLFVFDLFGPLKALYGEASRLTVMNAALDRIEAVLDEPELPDTGKQHLPSQAQPGQPEVQFSDVAFAYQDKEVLHHINFAMKKNSMTALVGLSLIHI
;
A
#
# COMPACT_ATOMS: atom_id res chain seq x y z
N MET A 1 -7.58 0.60 8.47
CA MET A 1 -6.21 0.53 8.94
C MET A 1 -5.95 -0.74 9.77
N PHE A 2 -6.53 -0.91 10.96
CA PHE A 2 -6.28 -2.10 11.81
C PHE A 2 -6.62 -3.44 11.15
N ALA A 3 -7.69 -3.51 10.36
CA ALA A 3 -8.04 -4.72 9.61
C ALA A 3 -6.96 -5.10 8.58
N LEU A 4 -6.45 -4.13 7.82
CA LEU A 4 -5.36 -4.34 6.86
C LEU A 4 -4.07 -4.80 7.57
N PHE A 5 -3.78 -4.17 8.70
CA PHE A 5 -2.66 -4.52 9.55
C PHE A 5 -2.74 -5.99 10.02
N SER A 6 -3.91 -6.38 10.50
CA SER A 6 -4.17 -7.78 10.90
C SER A 6 -4.03 -8.75 9.72
N ARG A 7 -4.47 -8.34 8.51
CA ARG A 7 -4.34 -9.13 7.29
C ARG A 7 -2.87 -9.34 6.90
N ILE A 8 -2.07 -8.28 6.90
CA ILE A 8 -0.63 -8.37 6.61
C ILE A 8 0.11 -9.20 7.67
N LEU A 9 -0.23 -9.03 8.95
CA LEU A 9 0.33 -9.87 10.01
C LEU A 9 -0.05 -11.36 9.86
N LYS A 10 -1.22 -11.68 9.33
CA LYS A 10 -1.60 -13.07 9.01
C LYS A 10 -0.77 -13.60 7.83
N LEU A 11 -0.62 -12.79 6.77
CA LEU A 11 0.19 -13.15 5.61
C LEU A 11 1.67 -13.32 5.95
N SER A 12 2.18 -12.59 6.96
CA SER A 12 3.59 -12.58 7.32
C SER A 12 4.10 -13.90 7.95
N GLY A 13 3.21 -14.77 8.41
CA GLY A 13 3.56 -16.09 8.92
C GLY A 13 4.74 -16.07 9.91
N ARG A 14 5.85 -16.71 9.53
CA ARG A 14 7.09 -16.79 10.35
C ARG A 14 7.81 -15.44 10.55
N TYR A 15 7.52 -14.43 9.74
CA TYR A 15 8.16 -13.10 9.83
C TYR A 15 7.42 -12.11 10.74
N LYS A 16 6.31 -12.54 11.37
CA LYS A 16 5.49 -11.72 12.26
C LYS A 16 6.31 -11.02 13.37
N GLY A 17 7.29 -11.73 13.95
CA GLY A 17 8.16 -11.17 15.00
C GLY A 17 9.02 -10.00 14.52
N ARG A 18 9.50 -10.03 13.26
CA ARG A 18 10.25 -8.91 12.68
C ARG A 18 9.40 -7.68 12.49
N ILE A 19 8.17 -7.84 12.01
CA ILE A 19 7.21 -6.74 11.85
C ILE A 19 6.85 -6.14 13.21
N GLN A 20 6.63 -6.97 14.23
CA GLN A 20 6.37 -6.49 15.59
C GLN A 20 7.58 -5.74 16.16
N GLY A 21 8.79 -6.23 15.92
CA GLY A 21 10.04 -5.53 16.28
C GLY A 21 10.16 -4.17 15.60
N ALA A 22 9.83 -4.09 14.30
CA ALA A 22 9.82 -2.83 13.57
C ALA A 22 8.83 -1.81 14.18
N PHE A 23 7.68 -2.25 14.68
CA PHE A 23 6.73 -1.35 15.36
C PHE A 23 7.25 -0.83 16.70
N VAL A 24 7.96 -1.66 17.46
CA VAL A 24 8.63 -1.19 18.69
C VAL A 24 9.69 -0.15 18.33
N CYS A 25 10.48 -0.40 17.28
CA CYS A 25 11.44 0.59 16.78
C CYS A 25 10.73 1.88 16.31
N ALA A 26 9.62 1.80 15.57
CA ALA A 26 8.85 2.96 15.15
C ALA A 26 8.30 3.76 16.36
N PHE A 27 7.92 3.09 17.44
CA PHE A 27 7.53 3.76 18.70
C PHE A 27 8.70 4.53 19.30
N LEU A 28 9.85 3.89 19.46
CA LEU A 28 11.05 4.55 19.97
C LEU A 28 11.49 5.72 19.08
N GLU A 29 11.44 5.53 17.76
CA GLU A 29 11.73 6.57 16.78
C GLU A 29 10.77 7.75 16.90
N SER A 30 9.47 7.52 17.13
CA SER A 30 8.48 8.59 17.31
C SER A 30 8.79 9.49 18.52
N ILE A 31 9.35 8.94 19.58
CA ILE A 31 9.81 9.69 20.74
C ILE A 31 11.13 10.43 20.44
N LEU A 32 12.11 9.71 19.90
CA LEU A 32 13.43 10.25 19.59
C LEU A 32 13.38 11.39 18.57
N SER A 33 12.52 11.31 17.58
CA SER A 33 12.31 12.37 16.57
C SER A 33 11.82 13.69 17.18
N LYS A 34 11.22 13.67 18.38
CA LYS A 34 10.75 14.85 19.10
C LYS A 34 11.75 15.35 20.14
N MET A 35 12.81 14.60 20.43
CA MET A 35 13.85 15.00 21.38
C MET A 35 14.48 16.37 21.08
N PRO A 36 14.77 16.77 19.83
CA PRO A 36 15.30 18.12 19.55
C PRO A 36 14.38 19.23 20.06
N ILE A 37 13.07 19.08 19.90
CA ILE A 37 12.08 20.05 20.35
C ILE A 37 11.98 20.05 21.89
N PHE A 38 12.01 18.87 22.53
CA PHE A 38 12.05 18.78 24.00
C PHE A 38 13.30 19.42 24.57
N LEU A 39 14.46 19.20 23.97
CA LEU A 39 15.73 19.78 24.44
C LEU A 39 15.77 21.30 24.18
N ALA A 40 15.21 21.79 23.08
CA ALA A 40 15.03 23.22 22.86
C ALA A 40 14.09 23.84 23.91
N PHE A 41 13.04 23.14 24.33
CA PHE A 41 12.18 23.59 25.43
C PHE A 41 12.93 23.70 26.74
N VAL A 42 13.84 22.77 27.06
CA VAL A 42 14.69 22.85 28.26
C VAL A 42 15.56 24.09 28.25
N ILE A 43 16.20 24.42 27.13
CA ILE A 43 17.01 25.66 26.99
C ILE A 43 16.14 26.91 27.15
N LEU A 44 15.00 26.96 26.45
CA LEU A 44 14.10 28.12 26.51
C LEU A 44 13.51 28.33 27.90
N SER A 45 13.13 27.25 28.58
CA SER A 45 12.62 27.34 29.95
C SER A 45 13.69 27.80 30.93
N GLY A 46 14.92 27.32 30.81
CA GLY A 46 16.08 27.78 31.62
C GLY A 46 16.44 29.25 31.35
N PHE A 47 16.34 29.67 30.07
CA PHE A 47 16.54 31.08 29.70
C PHE A 47 15.46 31.99 30.31
N ALA A 48 14.19 31.63 30.15
CA ALA A 48 13.05 32.39 30.71
C ALA A 48 13.09 32.46 32.24
N ALA A 49 13.60 31.43 32.92
CA ALA A 49 13.76 31.39 34.37
C ALA A 49 15.06 32.06 34.85
N GLY A 50 15.95 32.52 33.98
CA GLY A 50 17.25 33.10 34.33
C GLY A 50 18.24 32.09 34.94
N THR A 51 17.98 30.78 34.79
CA THR A 51 18.79 29.70 35.39
C THR A 51 19.72 29.02 34.37
N LEU A 52 19.78 29.53 33.13
CA LEU A 52 20.61 28.95 32.09
C LEU A 52 22.09 29.09 32.36
N THR A 53 22.80 27.98 32.39
CA THR A 53 24.25 27.95 32.58
C THR A 53 24.96 27.37 31.36
N GLY A 54 26.24 27.67 31.17
CA GLY A 54 27.05 27.08 30.10
C GLY A 54 27.11 25.55 30.17
N GLN A 55 27.09 24.98 31.39
CA GLN A 55 27.02 23.54 31.61
C GLN A 55 25.70 22.94 31.10
N THR A 56 24.56 23.59 31.35
CA THR A 56 23.25 23.16 30.84
C THR A 56 23.25 23.13 29.33
N CYS A 57 23.78 24.17 28.66
CA CYS A 57 23.89 24.22 27.20
C CYS A 57 24.78 23.08 26.68
N LEU A 58 25.90 22.79 27.34
CA LEU A 58 26.77 21.68 26.94
C LEU A 58 26.05 20.32 27.07
N TYR A 59 25.37 20.05 28.19
CA TYR A 59 24.64 18.82 28.40
C TYR A 59 23.50 18.63 27.42
N VAL A 60 22.77 19.71 27.09
CA VAL A 60 21.72 19.66 26.07
C VAL A 60 22.33 19.41 24.68
N GLY A 61 23.47 20.04 24.36
CA GLY A 61 24.18 19.78 23.12
C GLY A 61 24.65 18.32 22.98
N ILE A 62 25.23 17.75 24.03
CA ILE A 62 25.62 16.35 24.07
C ILE A 62 24.38 15.45 23.97
N GLY A 63 23.33 15.77 24.71
CA GLY A 63 22.05 15.04 24.69
C GLY A 63 21.40 15.03 23.30
N LEU A 64 21.46 16.17 22.58
CA LEU A 64 20.97 16.28 21.19
C LEU A 64 21.78 15.39 20.26
N ALA A 65 23.11 15.46 20.32
CA ALA A 65 23.98 14.62 19.51
C ALA A 65 23.72 13.12 19.78
N ALA A 66 23.62 12.74 21.05
CA ALA A 66 23.30 11.37 21.43
C ALA A 66 21.92 10.94 20.94
N ALA A 67 20.89 11.79 21.08
CA ALA A 67 19.53 11.50 20.59
C ALA A 67 19.50 11.29 19.08
N VAL A 68 20.21 12.11 18.30
CA VAL A 68 20.30 11.95 16.83
C VAL A 68 21.00 10.63 16.47
N LEU A 69 22.12 10.29 17.12
CA LEU A 69 22.83 9.03 16.86
C LEU A 69 21.97 7.82 17.20
N VAL A 70 21.27 7.84 18.34
CA VAL A 70 20.35 6.76 18.72
C VAL A 70 19.17 6.69 17.76
N GLN A 71 18.63 7.83 17.34
CA GLN A 71 17.55 7.88 16.34
C GLN A 71 17.99 7.24 15.03
N MET A 72 19.18 7.56 14.51
CA MET A 72 19.71 6.95 13.29
C MET A 72 19.84 5.43 13.42
N LEU A 73 20.30 4.93 14.56
CA LEU A 73 20.42 3.51 14.83
C LEU A 73 19.05 2.83 14.87
N VAL A 74 18.09 3.41 15.59
CA VAL A 74 16.73 2.88 15.72
C VAL A 74 16.01 2.91 14.35
N HIS A 75 16.19 3.98 13.57
CA HIS A 75 15.65 4.09 12.22
C HIS A 75 16.22 3.00 11.31
N TYR A 76 17.54 2.83 11.27
CA TYR A 76 18.20 1.75 10.53
C TYR A 76 17.68 0.37 10.92
N LEU A 77 17.49 0.13 12.23
CA LEU A 77 16.97 -1.14 12.73
C LEU A 77 15.52 -1.37 12.30
N SER A 78 14.70 -0.33 12.39
CA SER A 78 13.29 -0.33 11.94
C SER A 78 13.19 -0.68 10.47
N ASP A 79 13.93 0.02 9.62
CA ASP A 79 13.93 -0.20 8.18
C ASP A 79 14.47 -1.59 7.81
N SER A 80 15.55 -2.03 8.46
CA SER A 80 16.11 -3.36 8.22
C SER A 80 15.14 -4.47 8.60
N LEU A 81 14.47 -4.36 9.76
CA LEU A 81 13.48 -5.34 10.19
C LEU A 81 12.26 -5.39 9.26
N GLN A 82 11.78 -4.23 8.85
CA GLN A 82 10.59 -4.07 8.02
C GLN A 82 10.84 -4.49 6.58
N SER A 83 11.90 -4.00 5.95
CA SER A 83 12.27 -4.33 4.56
C SER A 83 12.60 -5.81 4.42
N ALA A 84 13.42 -6.35 5.32
CA ALA A 84 13.74 -7.78 5.29
C ALA A 84 12.50 -8.66 5.51
N ALA A 85 11.56 -8.24 6.37
CA ALA A 85 10.30 -8.97 6.53
C ALA A 85 9.47 -8.93 5.25
N GLY A 86 9.36 -7.78 4.59
CA GLY A 86 8.65 -7.61 3.31
C GLY A 86 9.24 -8.49 2.22
N TYR A 87 10.53 -8.34 1.93
CA TYR A 87 11.22 -9.09 0.86
C TYR A 87 11.16 -10.61 1.08
N LEU A 88 11.44 -11.08 2.30
CA LEU A 88 11.41 -12.51 2.61
C LEU A 88 10.00 -13.09 2.55
N MET A 89 8.99 -12.36 3.06
CA MET A 89 7.60 -12.78 3.00
C MET A 89 7.12 -12.93 1.56
N PHE A 90 7.42 -11.96 0.70
CA PHE A 90 6.99 -12.00 -0.70
C PHE A 90 7.80 -12.95 -1.56
N ALA A 91 9.08 -13.22 -1.22
CA ALA A 91 9.82 -14.33 -1.81
C ALA A 91 9.12 -15.67 -1.54
N ASP A 92 8.73 -15.93 -0.28
CA ASP A 92 7.98 -17.13 0.08
C ASP A 92 6.62 -17.18 -0.63
N LYS A 93 5.90 -16.05 -0.69
CA LYS A 93 4.61 -16.00 -1.38
C LYS A 93 4.69 -16.20 -2.89
N ARG A 94 5.76 -15.73 -3.54
CA ARG A 94 6.02 -16.03 -4.96
C ARG A 94 6.27 -17.53 -5.19
N MET A 95 7.02 -18.17 -4.29
CA MET A 95 7.24 -19.61 -4.35
C MET A 95 5.95 -20.40 -4.12
N GLU A 96 5.13 -20.00 -3.15
CA GLU A 96 3.82 -20.57 -2.87
C GLU A 96 2.90 -20.45 -4.10
N LEU A 97 2.81 -19.23 -4.68
CA LEU A 97 2.01 -18.99 -5.88
C LEU A 97 2.50 -19.81 -7.08
N GLY A 98 3.82 -19.89 -7.31
CA GLY A 98 4.39 -20.73 -8.36
C GLY A 98 4.10 -22.21 -8.17
N GLY A 99 4.11 -22.69 -6.91
CA GLY A 99 3.70 -24.04 -6.55
C GLY A 99 2.21 -24.29 -6.80
N HIS A 100 1.36 -23.32 -6.44
CA HIS A 100 -0.08 -23.36 -6.65
C HIS A 100 -0.46 -23.36 -8.14
N LEU A 101 0.13 -22.46 -8.93
CA LEU A 101 -0.13 -22.37 -10.38
C LEU A 101 0.12 -23.69 -11.10
N ARG A 102 1.13 -24.46 -10.71
CA ARG A 102 1.43 -25.77 -11.32
C ARG A 102 0.36 -26.82 -11.07
N LYS A 103 -0.52 -26.61 -10.09
CA LYS A 103 -1.59 -27.55 -9.72
C LYS A 103 -2.95 -27.12 -10.23
N LEU A 104 -3.04 -25.92 -10.81
CA LEU A 104 -4.30 -25.44 -11.39
C LEU A 104 -4.65 -26.19 -12.69
N PRO A 105 -5.94 -26.36 -12.99
CA PRO A 105 -6.38 -26.98 -14.24
C PRO A 105 -5.99 -26.12 -15.46
N MET A 106 -5.66 -26.77 -16.58
CA MET A 106 -5.25 -26.05 -17.82
C MET A 106 -6.30 -25.06 -18.31
N GLY A 107 -7.59 -25.32 -18.08
CA GLY A 107 -8.66 -24.40 -18.43
C GLY A 107 -8.64 -23.06 -17.70
N TYR A 108 -7.88 -22.94 -16.61
CA TYR A 108 -7.66 -21.67 -15.92
C TYR A 108 -6.75 -20.71 -16.72
N PHE A 109 -5.82 -21.24 -17.53
CA PHE A 109 -4.81 -20.46 -18.27
C PHE A 109 -5.36 -19.86 -19.55
N THR A 110 -6.45 -19.10 -19.45
CA THR A 110 -6.95 -18.28 -20.56
C THR A 110 -6.10 -17.00 -20.71
N SER A 111 -6.15 -16.35 -21.87
CA SER A 111 -5.42 -15.10 -22.12
C SER A 111 -5.70 -14.03 -21.06
N GLY A 112 -6.95 -13.90 -20.61
CA GLY A 112 -7.32 -12.97 -19.54
C GLY A 112 -6.72 -13.34 -18.16
N ASN A 113 -6.73 -14.62 -17.81
CA ASN A 113 -6.15 -15.07 -16.52
C ASN A 113 -4.63 -15.03 -16.54
N ILE A 114 -3.98 -15.30 -17.66
CA ILE A 114 -2.52 -15.14 -17.80
C ILE A 114 -2.13 -13.68 -17.55
N GLY A 115 -2.88 -12.72 -18.10
CA GLY A 115 -2.66 -11.31 -17.82
C GLY A 115 -2.82 -10.94 -16.35
N LYS A 116 -3.85 -11.48 -15.66
CA LYS A 116 -4.04 -11.31 -14.22
C LYS A 116 -2.89 -11.88 -13.41
N ILE A 117 -2.46 -13.12 -13.69
CA ILE A 117 -1.33 -13.77 -13.02
C ILE A 117 -0.05 -12.95 -13.20
N SER A 118 0.21 -12.49 -14.41
CA SER A 118 1.37 -11.63 -14.72
C SER A 118 1.32 -10.33 -13.91
N SER A 119 0.17 -9.66 -13.85
CA SER A 119 -0.02 -8.44 -13.05
C SER A 119 0.18 -8.70 -11.56
N VAL A 120 -0.34 -9.80 -11.02
CA VAL A 120 -0.14 -10.18 -9.61
C VAL A 120 1.34 -10.38 -9.29
N LEU A 121 2.07 -11.12 -10.13
CA LEU A 121 3.49 -11.43 -9.89
C LEU A 121 4.41 -10.21 -10.06
N SER A 122 4.17 -9.38 -11.10
CA SER A 122 5.08 -8.29 -11.47
C SER A 122 4.70 -6.94 -10.87
N THR A 123 3.43 -6.70 -10.59
CA THR A 123 2.95 -5.39 -10.12
C THR A 123 2.45 -5.44 -8.69
N ASP A 124 1.48 -6.31 -8.37
CA ASP A 124 0.83 -6.31 -7.07
C ASP A 124 1.76 -6.76 -5.95
N MET A 125 2.50 -7.85 -6.17
CA MET A 125 3.47 -8.34 -5.18
C MET A 125 4.61 -7.35 -4.96
N VAL A 126 5.15 -6.74 -6.04
CA VAL A 126 6.20 -5.71 -5.93
C VAL A 126 5.67 -4.48 -5.20
N PHE A 127 4.47 -4.02 -5.53
CA PHE A 127 3.86 -2.88 -4.85
C PHE A 127 3.72 -3.10 -3.34
N ILE A 128 3.28 -4.30 -2.92
CA ILE A 128 3.14 -4.59 -1.49
C ILE A 128 4.51 -4.76 -0.82
N GLU A 129 5.45 -5.41 -1.50
CA GLU A 129 6.81 -5.62 -1.00
C GLU A 129 7.54 -4.29 -0.71
N GLU A 130 7.48 -3.32 -1.64
CA GLU A 130 8.23 -2.08 -1.55
C GLU A 130 7.45 -0.94 -0.89
N VAL A 131 6.19 -0.74 -1.30
CA VAL A 131 5.41 0.43 -0.89
C VAL A 131 4.58 0.15 0.35
N ALA A 132 3.96 -1.04 0.44
CA ALA A 132 3.04 -1.31 1.52
C ALA A 132 3.75 -1.41 2.87
N MET A 133 4.92 -2.04 2.91
CA MET A 133 5.67 -2.20 4.15
C MET A 133 6.15 -0.85 4.69
N SER A 134 6.70 0.02 3.83
CA SER A 134 7.10 1.39 4.22
C SER A 134 5.90 2.25 4.64
N THR A 135 4.77 2.16 3.91
CA THR A 135 3.52 2.87 4.25
C THR A 135 3.02 2.49 5.64
N LEU A 136 3.03 1.19 6.00
CA LEU A 136 2.61 0.74 7.32
C LEU A 136 3.51 1.27 8.44
N GLY A 137 4.83 1.23 8.26
CA GLY A 137 5.78 1.79 9.23
C GLY A 137 5.58 3.29 9.42
N ASN A 138 5.47 4.03 8.33
CA ASN A 138 5.21 5.47 8.37
C ASN A 138 3.89 5.80 9.08
N MET A 139 2.81 5.08 8.78
CA MET A 139 1.51 5.30 9.43
C MET A 139 1.56 5.03 10.94
N MET A 140 2.28 3.99 11.36
CA MET A 140 2.49 3.72 12.79
C MET A 140 3.29 4.83 13.44
N SER A 141 4.39 5.27 12.82
CA SER A 141 5.21 6.38 13.32
C SER A 141 4.40 7.68 13.43
N TYR A 142 3.60 8.02 12.42
CA TYR A 142 2.76 9.23 12.46
C TYR A 142 1.68 9.15 13.55
N LEU A 143 1.03 8.01 13.71
CA LEU A 143 0.02 7.81 14.76
C LEU A 143 0.65 7.94 16.15
N LEU A 144 1.78 7.29 16.37
CA LEU A 144 2.49 7.33 17.65
C LEU A 144 3.04 8.73 17.93
N SER A 145 3.64 9.41 16.95
CA SER A 145 4.10 10.80 17.06
C SER A 145 2.96 11.74 17.44
N SER A 146 1.78 11.57 16.82
CA SER A 146 0.60 12.38 17.16
C SER A 146 0.15 12.16 18.60
N LEU A 147 0.18 10.91 19.07
CA LEU A 147 -0.17 10.58 20.46
C LEU A 147 0.85 11.16 21.46
N VAL A 148 2.15 11.07 21.16
CA VAL A 148 3.22 11.66 21.98
C VAL A 148 3.05 13.18 22.10
N LEU A 149 2.84 13.86 20.97
CA LEU A 149 2.67 15.32 20.97
C LEU A 149 1.37 15.74 21.68
N LEU A 150 0.28 15.00 21.49
CA LEU A 150 -0.98 15.26 22.19
C LEU A 150 -0.81 15.07 23.71
N ALA A 151 -0.16 13.98 24.14
CA ALA A 151 0.13 13.73 25.55
C ALA A 151 0.99 14.85 26.15
N PHE A 152 1.97 15.34 25.39
CA PHE A 152 2.81 16.45 25.82
C PHE A 152 2.04 17.77 25.96
N MET A 153 1.07 18.04 25.07
CA MET A 153 0.19 19.21 25.20
C MET A 153 -0.65 19.13 26.48
N PHE A 154 -1.15 17.95 26.87
CA PHE A 154 -1.82 17.74 28.14
C PHE A 154 -0.88 17.94 29.35
N TYR A 155 0.39 17.53 29.22
CA TYR A 155 1.41 17.76 30.27
C TYR A 155 1.70 19.24 30.44
N LEU A 156 1.79 20.02 29.37
CA LEU A 156 2.02 21.47 29.47
C LEU A 156 0.83 22.18 30.13
N ASN A 157 -0.38 21.91 29.67
CA ASN A 157 -1.61 22.39 30.29
C ASN A 157 -2.82 21.58 29.78
N TRP A 158 -3.70 21.15 30.68
CA TRP A 158 -4.85 20.31 30.35
C TRP A 158 -5.84 21.00 29.39
N GLN A 159 -6.01 22.33 29.49
CA GLN A 159 -6.92 23.10 28.62
C GLN A 159 -6.38 23.16 27.18
N LEU A 160 -5.08 23.32 27.01
CA LEU A 160 -4.41 23.29 25.70
C LEU A 160 -4.51 21.88 25.08
N GLY A 161 -4.28 20.84 25.89
CA GLY A 161 -4.45 19.45 25.49
C GLY A 161 -5.87 19.14 25.02
N LEU A 162 -6.90 19.72 25.70
CA LEU A 162 -8.29 19.54 25.35
C LEU A 162 -8.63 20.16 23.98
N ILE A 163 -8.16 21.39 23.70
CA ILE A 163 -8.32 21.99 22.37
C ILE A 163 -7.64 21.14 21.30
N ALA A 164 -6.40 20.70 21.54
CA ALA A 164 -5.66 19.84 20.62
C ALA A 164 -6.42 18.53 20.34
N ALA A 165 -7.01 17.92 21.36
CA ALA A 165 -7.83 16.70 21.23
C ALA A 165 -9.11 16.96 20.43
N ILE A 166 -9.83 18.05 20.69
CA ILE A 166 -11.04 18.44 19.94
C ILE A 166 -10.69 18.63 18.46
N VAL A 167 -9.64 19.39 18.15
CA VAL A 167 -9.20 19.62 16.77
C VAL A 167 -8.81 18.29 16.09
N THR A 168 -8.13 17.40 16.79
CA THR A 168 -7.77 16.07 16.28
C THR A 168 -9.00 15.22 15.96
N ILE A 169 -10.01 15.22 16.84
CA ILE A 169 -11.28 14.50 16.63
C ILE A 169 -12.04 15.09 15.44
N LEU A 170 -12.15 16.41 15.35
CA LEU A 170 -12.78 17.08 14.21
C LEU A 170 -12.07 16.78 12.91
N ALA A 171 -10.75 16.84 12.90
CA ALA A 171 -9.95 16.50 11.73
C ALA A 171 -10.15 15.03 11.30
N TRP A 172 -10.28 14.12 12.25
CA TRP A 172 -10.60 12.72 11.96
C TRP A 172 -11.99 12.55 11.33
N LEU A 173 -13.00 13.28 11.79
CA LEU A 173 -14.36 13.28 11.22
C LEU A 173 -14.36 13.83 9.79
N VAL A 174 -13.68 14.95 9.56
CA VAL A 174 -13.53 15.55 8.22
C VAL A 174 -12.79 14.58 7.29
N SER A 175 -11.73 13.93 7.78
CA SER A 175 -10.96 12.95 7.00
C SER A 175 -11.75 11.70 6.64
N LYS A 176 -12.70 11.25 7.47
CA LYS A 176 -13.65 10.19 7.10
C LYS A 176 -14.50 10.58 5.90
N GLY A 177 -15.03 11.81 5.90
CA GLY A 177 -15.79 12.35 4.78
C GLY A 177 -14.95 12.44 3.51
N MET A 178 -13.74 12.99 3.62
CA MET A 178 -12.77 13.08 2.54
C MET A 178 -12.44 11.72 1.94
N ASN A 179 -12.16 10.71 2.78
CA ASN A 179 -11.86 9.35 2.33
C ASN A 179 -13.01 8.72 1.54
N LYS A 180 -14.25 8.91 1.99
CA LYS A 180 -15.43 8.39 1.26
C LYS A 180 -15.54 8.99 -0.15
N VAL A 181 -15.28 10.29 -0.29
CA VAL A 181 -15.26 10.98 -1.59
C VAL A 181 -14.06 10.49 -2.42
N SER A 182 -12.88 10.43 -1.83
CA SER A 182 -11.66 9.96 -2.51
C SER A 182 -11.82 8.57 -3.10
N LEU A 183 -12.34 7.62 -2.34
CA LEU A 183 -12.58 6.25 -2.79
C LEU A 183 -13.57 6.17 -3.96
N ARG A 184 -14.65 6.95 -3.90
CA ARG A 184 -15.66 6.99 -4.95
C ARG A 184 -15.11 7.54 -6.26
N GLU A 185 -14.30 8.57 -6.19
CA GLU A 185 -13.73 9.23 -7.37
C GLU A 185 -12.49 8.51 -7.91
N ALA A 186 -11.74 7.81 -7.05
CA ALA A 186 -10.55 7.08 -7.45
C ALA A 186 -10.85 5.96 -8.46
N ALA A 187 -11.99 5.28 -8.32
CA ALA A 187 -12.40 4.22 -9.25
C ALA A 187 -12.57 4.75 -10.69
N GLY A 188 -13.26 5.88 -10.86
CA GLY A 188 -13.44 6.49 -12.16
C GLY A 188 -12.13 7.01 -12.79
N ARG A 189 -11.20 7.49 -11.94
CA ARG A 189 -9.86 7.89 -12.38
C ARG A 189 -9.03 6.70 -12.83
N GLN A 190 -9.11 5.58 -12.11
CA GLN A 190 -8.42 4.34 -12.45
C GLN A 190 -8.92 3.80 -13.81
N GLU A 191 -10.24 3.69 -13.97
CA GLU A 191 -10.85 3.26 -15.24
C GLU A 191 -10.41 4.14 -16.42
N GLN A 192 -10.36 5.46 -16.24
CA GLN A 192 -9.90 6.37 -17.28
C GLN A 192 -8.40 6.22 -17.56
N SER A 193 -7.59 5.88 -16.56
CA SER A 193 -6.15 5.59 -16.73
C SER A 193 -5.94 4.30 -17.54
N GLU A 194 -6.74 3.27 -17.30
CA GLU A 194 -6.71 2.02 -18.05
C GLU A 194 -7.09 2.27 -19.52
N ARG A 195 -8.19 2.98 -19.77
CA ARG A 195 -8.61 3.36 -21.15
C ARG A 195 -7.55 4.18 -21.89
N LEU A 196 -6.83 5.05 -21.18
CA LEU A 196 -5.71 5.80 -21.76
C LEU A 196 -4.56 4.88 -22.13
N THR A 197 -4.21 3.95 -21.24
CA THR A 197 -3.15 2.95 -21.50
C THR A 197 -3.48 2.11 -22.72
N ASP A 198 -4.70 1.58 -22.81
CA ASP A 198 -5.17 0.79 -23.94
C ASP A 198 -5.11 1.59 -25.26
N ALA A 199 -5.53 2.87 -25.24
CA ALA A 199 -5.47 3.73 -26.40
C ALA A 199 -4.03 4.01 -26.86
N VAL A 200 -3.11 4.19 -25.91
CA VAL A 200 -1.67 4.38 -26.23
C VAL A 200 -1.08 3.10 -26.81
N LEU A 201 -1.34 1.94 -26.19
CA LEU A 201 -0.84 0.65 -26.68
C LEU A 201 -1.37 0.36 -28.08
N SER A 202 -2.68 0.51 -28.31
CA SER A 202 -3.30 0.30 -29.63
C SER A 202 -2.71 1.24 -30.69
N PHE A 203 -2.42 2.49 -30.34
CA PHE A 203 -1.80 3.44 -31.24
C PHE A 203 -0.36 3.03 -31.60
N VAL A 204 0.44 2.61 -30.59
CA VAL A 204 1.83 2.19 -30.80
C VAL A 204 1.90 0.89 -31.59
N GLU A 205 1.09 -0.10 -31.26
CA GLU A 205 1.02 -1.37 -31.98
C GLU A 205 0.56 -1.17 -33.43
N GLY A 206 -0.42 -0.29 -33.64
CA GLY A 206 -0.96 0.04 -34.96
C GLY A 206 -0.14 1.06 -35.77
N ILE A 207 0.96 1.61 -35.24
CA ILE A 207 1.66 2.76 -35.84
C ILE A 207 2.14 2.50 -37.28
N GLY A 208 2.54 1.25 -37.56
CA GLY A 208 2.93 0.84 -38.90
C GLY A 208 1.79 0.99 -39.92
N VAL A 209 0.59 0.51 -39.57
CA VAL A 209 -0.63 0.61 -40.39
C VAL A 209 -1.06 2.08 -40.49
N ILE A 210 -1.08 2.80 -39.38
CA ILE A 210 -1.46 4.23 -39.34
C ILE A 210 -0.58 5.06 -40.28
N LYS A 211 0.72 4.81 -40.30
CA LYS A 211 1.67 5.51 -41.20
C LYS A 211 1.48 5.07 -42.67
N SER A 212 1.31 3.76 -42.93
CA SER A 212 1.17 3.23 -44.28
C SER A 212 -0.08 3.75 -44.99
N TYR A 213 -1.17 3.97 -44.24
CA TYR A 213 -2.44 4.47 -44.78
C TYR A 213 -2.66 5.97 -44.54
N ASN A 214 -1.64 6.69 -44.04
CA ASN A 214 -1.69 8.13 -43.77
C ASN A 214 -2.85 8.55 -42.81
N LEU A 215 -3.15 7.70 -41.83
CA LEU A 215 -4.21 7.92 -40.83
C LEU A 215 -3.73 8.69 -39.58
N LEU A 216 -2.57 9.32 -39.65
CA LEU A 216 -1.96 10.03 -38.52
C LEU A 216 -2.87 11.10 -37.93
N GLY A 217 -3.60 11.87 -38.79
CA GLY A 217 -4.52 12.90 -38.32
C GLY A 217 -5.64 12.34 -37.46
N GLU A 218 -6.40 11.38 -37.99
CA GLU A 218 -7.57 10.80 -37.33
C GLU A 218 -7.21 10.02 -36.06
N LYS A 219 -6.20 9.16 -36.13
CA LYS A 219 -5.79 8.36 -34.97
C LYS A 219 -5.05 9.18 -33.89
N SER A 220 -4.35 10.24 -34.28
CA SER A 220 -3.80 11.20 -33.34
C SER A 220 -4.89 12.01 -32.64
N GLU A 221 -5.99 12.32 -33.31
CA GLU A 221 -7.13 13.00 -32.68
C GLU A 221 -7.83 12.11 -31.65
N GLU A 222 -8.01 10.83 -31.93
CA GLU A 222 -8.54 9.84 -30.99
C GLU A 222 -7.67 9.73 -29.75
N LEU A 223 -6.36 9.58 -29.92
CA LEU A 223 -5.39 9.53 -28.81
C LEU A 223 -5.38 10.83 -28.00
N THR A 224 -5.36 11.99 -28.67
CA THR A 224 -5.43 13.31 -28.03
C THR A 224 -6.75 13.48 -27.26
N GLY A 225 -7.86 12.94 -27.76
CA GLY A 225 -9.14 12.89 -27.09
C GLY A 225 -9.08 12.10 -25.78
N ASN A 226 -8.37 10.97 -25.75
CA ASN A 226 -8.14 10.17 -24.53
C ASN A 226 -7.26 10.91 -23.52
N PHE A 227 -6.19 11.60 -23.98
CA PHE A 227 -5.38 12.44 -23.10
C PHE A 227 -6.21 13.58 -22.47
N ARG A 228 -7.05 14.26 -23.27
CA ARG A 228 -7.94 15.32 -22.77
C ARG A 228 -8.94 14.78 -21.74
N ARG A 229 -9.53 13.62 -21.97
CA ARG A 229 -10.45 12.97 -21.04
C ARG A 229 -9.73 12.61 -19.72
N SER A 230 -8.55 11.99 -19.79
CA SER A 230 -7.75 11.65 -18.62
C SER A 230 -7.38 12.90 -17.81
N ARG A 231 -6.92 13.96 -18.47
CA ARG A 231 -6.67 15.25 -17.83
C ARG A 231 -7.91 15.80 -17.13
N ASN A 232 -9.05 15.80 -17.81
CA ASN A 232 -10.29 16.37 -17.27
C ASN A 232 -10.80 15.56 -16.08
N THR A 233 -10.70 14.23 -16.10
CA THR A 233 -11.03 13.35 -14.98
C THR A 233 -10.11 13.61 -13.79
N SER A 234 -8.81 13.76 -14.02
CA SER A 234 -7.85 14.10 -12.96
C SER A 234 -8.11 15.48 -12.35
N LEU A 235 -8.39 16.49 -13.19
CA LEU A 235 -8.77 17.82 -12.70
C LEU A 235 -10.09 17.82 -11.94
N ALA A 236 -11.08 17.01 -12.36
CA ALA A 236 -12.33 16.87 -11.64
C ALA A 236 -12.13 16.24 -10.26
N PHE A 237 -11.26 15.23 -10.17
CA PHE A 237 -10.85 14.63 -8.90
C PHE A 237 -10.22 15.68 -7.97
N GLU A 238 -9.23 16.42 -8.47
CA GLU A 238 -8.56 17.45 -7.67
C GLU A 238 -9.53 18.55 -7.20
N ARG A 239 -10.45 19.01 -8.07
CA ARG A 239 -11.49 20.00 -7.69
C ARG A 239 -12.40 19.50 -6.58
N LYS A 240 -12.70 18.19 -6.53
CA LYS A 240 -13.50 17.59 -5.45
C LYS A 240 -12.72 17.38 -4.17
N MET A 241 -11.39 17.11 -4.27
CA MET A 241 -10.53 16.86 -3.12
C MET A 241 -9.99 18.14 -2.47
N THR A 242 -9.69 19.18 -3.27
CA THR A 242 -9.12 20.44 -2.79
C THR A 242 -9.95 21.09 -1.65
N PRO A 243 -11.30 21.18 -1.70
CA PRO A 243 -12.05 21.76 -0.59
C PRO A 243 -11.86 21.03 0.75
N TRP A 244 -11.74 19.71 0.72
CA TRP A 244 -11.51 18.91 1.92
C TRP A 244 -10.12 19.13 2.51
N THR A 245 -9.09 19.18 1.67
CA THR A 245 -7.70 19.44 2.11
C THR A 245 -7.56 20.88 2.61
N MET A 246 -8.21 21.84 1.95
CA MET A 246 -8.28 23.23 2.43
C MET A 246 -9.01 23.31 3.78
N GLY A 247 -10.14 22.65 3.92
CA GLY A 247 -10.93 22.60 5.16
C GLY A 247 -10.09 22.03 6.32
N LEU A 248 -9.35 20.93 6.09
CA LEU A 248 -8.42 20.38 7.08
C LEU A 248 -7.31 21.38 7.45
N ASN A 249 -6.69 22.04 6.47
CA ASN A 249 -5.64 23.02 6.74
C ASN A 249 -6.16 24.24 7.51
N ILE A 250 -7.37 24.72 7.19
CA ILE A 250 -8.04 25.79 7.93
C ILE A 250 -8.33 25.34 9.36
N LEU A 251 -8.87 24.14 9.55
CA LEU A 251 -9.15 23.57 10.88
C LEU A 251 -7.87 23.49 11.73
N TYR A 252 -6.76 23.01 11.17
CA TYR A 252 -5.49 22.98 11.87
C TYR A 252 -4.95 24.39 12.16
N GLY A 253 -5.08 25.33 11.22
CA GLY A 253 -4.69 26.71 11.41
C GLY A 253 -5.48 27.37 12.55
N ILE A 254 -6.80 27.19 12.60
CA ILE A 254 -7.65 27.65 13.68
C ILE A 254 -7.26 26.99 15.02
N GLY A 255 -6.98 25.68 15.00
CA GLY A 255 -6.50 24.94 16.17
C GLY A 255 -5.20 25.51 16.72
N ILE A 256 -4.21 25.76 15.88
CA ILE A 256 -2.94 26.38 16.25
C ILE A 256 -3.19 27.77 16.84
N ALA A 257 -3.98 28.60 16.19
CA ALA A 257 -4.30 29.95 16.67
C ALA A 257 -5.03 29.93 18.01
N ALA A 258 -5.99 29.03 18.19
CA ALA A 258 -6.73 28.88 19.46
C ALA A 258 -5.83 28.41 20.61
N ILE A 259 -4.97 27.39 20.36
CA ILE A 259 -4.01 26.90 21.37
C ILE A 259 -3.06 28.03 21.76
N PHE A 260 -2.50 28.75 20.80
CA PHE A 260 -1.56 29.84 21.04
C PHE A 260 -2.23 31.01 21.76
N GLY A 261 -3.42 31.45 21.31
CA GLY A 261 -4.20 32.52 21.95
C GLY A 261 -4.57 32.17 23.38
N LEU A 262 -4.99 30.92 23.65
CA LEU A 262 -5.28 30.48 25.03
C LEU A 262 -4.01 30.43 25.87
N ALA A 263 -2.87 30.02 25.33
CA ALA A 263 -1.61 29.98 26.07
C ALA A 263 -1.19 31.38 26.52
N ILE A 264 -1.31 32.39 25.65
CA ILE A 264 -1.04 33.80 25.98
C ILE A 264 -2.05 34.32 27.03
N PHE A 265 -3.32 34.02 26.87
CA PHE A 265 -4.37 34.43 27.81
C PHE A 265 -4.13 33.84 29.22
N LEU A 266 -3.73 32.56 29.30
CA LEU A 266 -3.39 31.91 30.56
C LEU A 266 -2.14 32.51 31.21
N GLU A 267 -1.14 32.88 30.44
CA GLU A 267 0.07 33.54 30.96
C GLU A 267 -0.26 34.90 31.56
N GLN A 268 -1.02 35.73 30.87
CA GLN A 268 -1.42 37.05 31.37
C GLN A 268 -2.24 36.98 32.67
N ASN A 269 -2.98 35.89 32.89
CA ASN A 269 -3.76 35.67 34.11
C ASN A 269 -2.97 34.87 35.18
N GLY A 270 -1.67 34.66 35.00
CA GLY A 270 -0.80 33.94 35.96
C GLY A 270 -1.05 32.43 36.05
N GLY A 271 -1.83 31.86 35.11
CA GLY A 271 -2.12 30.43 35.05
C GLY A 271 -1.07 29.60 34.30
N LEU A 272 -0.17 30.27 33.57
CA LEU A 272 0.91 29.64 32.82
C LEU A 272 2.18 30.50 32.91
N SER A 273 3.36 29.88 33.02
CA SER A 273 4.62 30.64 33.00
C SER A 273 5.05 30.93 31.55
N LEU A 274 5.83 32.00 31.34
CA LEU A 274 6.41 32.34 30.04
C LEU A 274 7.18 31.16 29.41
N ALA A 275 7.87 30.36 30.23
CA ALA A 275 8.58 29.17 29.75
C ALA A 275 7.62 28.18 29.07
N TYR A 276 6.44 27.97 29.63
CA TYR A 276 5.43 27.07 29.06
C TYR A 276 4.81 27.65 27.78
N VAL A 277 4.61 28.98 27.69
CA VAL A 277 4.14 29.64 26.44
C VAL A 277 5.17 29.41 25.31
N LEU A 278 6.46 29.57 25.63
CA LEU A 278 7.52 29.28 24.66
C LEU A 278 7.54 27.80 24.27
N GLY A 279 7.29 26.89 25.20
CA GLY A 279 7.09 25.47 24.91
C GLY A 279 5.93 25.22 23.97
N VAL A 280 4.76 25.79 24.24
CA VAL A 280 3.60 25.69 23.34
C VAL A 280 3.93 26.17 21.94
N LEU A 281 4.65 27.30 21.80
CA LEU A 281 5.06 27.86 20.52
C LEU A 281 5.95 26.89 19.71
N LEU A 282 6.83 26.15 20.37
CA LEU A 282 7.67 25.13 19.71
C LEU A 282 6.86 23.93 19.24
N PHE A 283 5.91 23.45 20.05
CA PHE A 283 5.21 22.19 19.79
C PHE A 283 3.95 22.36 18.91
N VAL A 284 3.29 23.52 18.93
CA VAL A 284 2.00 23.72 18.28
C VAL A 284 2.10 23.59 16.75
N PHE A 285 3.21 24.02 16.15
CA PHE A 285 3.39 23.92 14.70
C PHE A 285 3.67 22.50 14.23
N ASP A 286 4.28 21.67 15.07
CA ASP A 286 4.55 20.26 14.75
C ASP A 286 3.41 19.33 15.16
N LEU A 287 2.46 19.80 15.99
CA LEU A 287 1.38 19.00 16.58
C LEU A 287 0.53 18.27 15.54
N PHE A 288 0.16 18.94 14.46
CA PHE A 288 -0.73 18.39 13.44
C PHE A 288 0.02 17.85 12.21
N GLY A 289 1.34 17.98 12.15
CA GLY A 289 2.17 17.49 11.04
C GLY A 289 2.01 15.97 10.81
N PRO A 290 2.22 15.13 11.81
CA PRO A 290 2.03 13.68 11.69
C PRO A 290 0.61 13.27 11.31
N LEU A 291 -0.43 13.99 11.81
CA LEU A 291 -1.83 13.73 11.42
C LEU A 291 -2.07 14.02 9.94
N LYS A 292 -1.52 15.12 9.41
CA LYS A 292 -1.60 15.44 7.97
C LYS A 292 -0.94 14.33 7.13
N ALA A 293 0.24 13.88 7.54
CA ALA A 293 0.95 12.81 6.88
C ALA A 293 0.18 11.48 6.92
N LEU A 294 -0.40 11.13 8.07
CA LEU A 294 -1.23 9.94 8.23
C LEU A 294 -2.42 9.91 7.25
N TYR A 295 -3.08 11.03 7.04
CA TYR A 295 -4.19 11.11 6.08
C TYR A 295 -3.71 11.04 4.63
N GLY A 296 -2.51 11.55 4.32
CA GLY A 296 -1.88 11.42 3.01
C GLY A 296 -1.63 9.95 2.61
N GLU A 297 -1.27 9.12 3.58
CA GLU A 297 -1.04 7.68 3.36
C GLU A 297 -2.34 6.86 3.23
N ALA A 298 -3.49 7.39 3.68
CA ALA A 298 -4.74 6.64 3.70
C ALA A 298 -5.21 6.15 2.32
N SER A 299 -4.90 6.88 1.25
CA SER A 299 -5.23 6.49 -0.13
C SER A 299 -4.44 5.24 -0.57
N ARG A 300 -3.21 5.08 -0.11
CA ARG A 300 -2.37 3.91 -0.41
C ARG A 300 -2.93 2.62 0.19
N LEU A 301 -3.63 2.70 1.33
CA LEU A 301 -4.28 1.54 1.96
C LEU A 301 -5.33 0.89 1.05
N THR A 302 -6.02 1.68 0.24
CA THR A 302 -7.02 1.16 -0.71
C THR A 302 -6.37 0.36 -1.82
N VAL A 303 -5.28 0.90 -2.39
CA VAL A 303 -4.51 0.19 -3.43
C VAL A 303 -3.91 -1.10 -2.85
N MET A 304 -3.40 -1.05 -1.61
CA MET A 304 -2.88 -2.23 -0.90
C MET A 304 -3.94 -3.31 -0.73
N ASN A 305 -5.16 -2.95 -0.29
CA ASN A 305 -6.24 -3.92 -0.14
C ASN A 305 -6.60 -4.56 -1.49
N ALA A 306 -6.74 -3.75 -2.54
CA ALA A 306 -7.05 -4.25 -3.88
C ALA A 306 -5.94 -5.19 -4.43
N ALA A 307 -4.67 -4.88 -4.18
CA ALA A 307 -3.56 -5.75 -4.57
C ALA A 307 -3.58 -7.07 -3.77
N LEU A 308 -3.83 -7.02 -2.45
CA LEU A 308 -3.98 -8.22 -1.63
C LEU A 308 -5.17 -9.08 -2.07
N ASP A 309 -6.32 -8.46 -2.40
CA ASP A 309 -7.50 -9.17 -2.89
C ASP A 309 -7.20 -9.92 -4.20
N ARG A 310 -6.41 -9.32 -5.12
CA ARG A 310 -6.00 -9.99 -6.35
C ARG A 310 -5.02 -11.14 -6.12
N ILE A 311 -4.07 -10.97 -5.19
CA ILE A 311 -3.13 -12.05 -4.83
C ILE A 311 -3.89 -13.22 -4.21
N GLU A 312 -4.77 -12.95 -3.25
CA GLU A 312 -5.57 -13.98 -2.59
C GLU A 312 -6.52 -14.66 -3.58
N ALA A 313 -7.15 -13.92 -4.50
CA ALA A 313 -8.04 -14.50 -5.51
C ALA A 313 -7.34 -15.52 -6.41
N VAL A 314 -6.03 -15.35 -6.70
CA VAL A 314 -5.28 -16.35 -7.47
C VAL A 314 -4.87 -17.54 -6.58
N LEU A 315 -4.56 -17.31 -5.30
CA LEU A 315 -4.19 -18.37 -4.36
C LEU A 315 -5.38 -19.22 -3.91
N ASP A 316 -6.59 -18.66 -3.91
CA ASP A 316 -7.83 -19.34 -3.51
C ASP A 316 -8.46 -20.14 -4.65
N GLU A 317 -7.92 -20.05 -5.86
CA GLU A 317 -8.41 -20.83 -7.00
C GLU A 317 -8.25 -22.33 -6.72
N PRO A 318 -9.28 -23.17 -6.93
CA PRO A 318 -9.21 -24.58 -6.60
C PRO A 318 -8.18 -25.34 -7.42
N GLU A 319 -7.26 -26.02 -6.73
CA GLU A 319 -6.28 -26.91 -7.36
C GLU A 319 -6.97 -28.14 -8.00
N LEU A 320 -6.36 -28.66 -9.06
CA LEU A 320 -6.80 -29.91 -9.65
C LEU A 320 -6.64 -31.03 -8.62
N PRO A 321 -7.72 -31.75 -8.25
CA PRO A 321 -7.62 -32.77 -7.22
C PRO A 321 -6.76 -33.96 -7.71
N ASP A 322 -5.69 -34.22 -6.99
CA ASP A 322 -4.87 -35.43 -7.20
C ASP A 322 -5.43 -36.59 -6.35
N THR A 323 -6.44 -37.26 -6.89
CA THR A 323 -7.10 -38.37 -6.22
C THR A 323 -6.66 -39.74 -6.73
N GLY A 324 -5.69 -39.78 -7.66
CA GLY A 324 -5.16 -40.98 -8.28
C GLY A 324 -4.50 -41.89 -7.26
N LYS A 325 -4.98 -43.15 -7.15
CA LYS A 325 -4.41 -44.21 -6.27
C LYS A 325 -3.84 -45.38 -7.04
N GLN A 326 -4.01 -45.39 -8.35
CA GLN A 326 -3.51 -46.47 -9.20
C GLN A 326 -2.14 -46.17 -9.72
N HIS A 327 -1.25 -47.17 -9.67
CA HIS A 327 0.06 -47.09 -10.30
C HIS A 327 -0.02 -47.69 -11.69
N LEU A 328 0.67 -47.08 -12.65
CA LEU A 328 0.84 -47.67 -13.96
C LEU A 328 1.55 -49.07 -13.81
N PRO A 329 1.03 -50.09 -14.48
CA PRO A 329 1.69 -51.41 -14.44
C PRO A 329 3.12 -51.26 -14.96
N SER A 330 4.09 -51.84 -14.22
CA SER A 330 5.51 -51.77 -14.53
C SER A 330 5.90 -52.45 -15.85
N GLN A 331 5.02 -53.26 -16.43
CA GLN A 331 5.23 -53.88 -17.75
C GLN A 331 3.91 -53.80 -18.54
N ALA A 332 4.00 -53.19 -19.74
CA ALA A 332 2.90 -53.22 -20.70
C ALA A 332 2.67 -54.66 -21.17
N GLN A 333 1.43 -55.10 -21.17
CA GLN A 333 1.09 -56.42 -21.70
C GLN A 333 1.30 -56.46 -23.22
N PRO A 334 1.94 -57.51 -23.79
CA PRO A 334 2.13 -57.57 -25.21
C PRO A 334 0.82 -57.51 -25.99
N GLY A 335 0.72 -56.56 -26.92
CA GLY A 335 -0.46 -56.35 -27.74
C GLY A 335 -1.47 -55.32 -27.25
N GLN A 336 -1.34 -54.78 -26.02
CA GLN A 336 -2.14 -53.69 -25.56
C GLN A 336 -1.62 -52.33 -26.05
N PRO A 337 -2.52 -51.39 -26.38
CA PRO A 337 -2.09 -50.01 -26.70
C PRO A 337 -1.49 -49.35 -25.47
N GLU A 338 -0.47 -48.48 -25.68
CA GLU A 338 0.16 -47.66 -24.63
C GLU A 338 -0.86 -46.63 -24.06
N VAL A 339 -1.67 -46.04 -24.94
CA VAL A 339 -2.74 -45.12 -24.59
C VAL A 339 -3.97 -45.45 -25.44
N GLN A 340 -5.12 -45.53 -24.81
CA GLN A 340 -6.41 -45.77 -25.44
C GLN A 340 -7.42 -44.70 -25.03
N PHE A 341 -8.05 -44.09 -26.01
CA PHE A 341 -9.22 -43.22 -25.85
C PHE A 341 -10.45 -44.00 -26.24
N SER A 342 -11.42 -44.08 -25.33
CA SER A 342 -12.69 -44.79 -25.56
C SER A 342 -13.84 -43.85 -25.23
N ASP A 343 -14.57 -43.42 -26.25
CA ASP A 343 -15.76 -42.56 -26.16
C ASP A 343 -15.49 -41.28 -25.35
N VAL A 344 -14.37 -40.61 -25.62
CA VAL A 344 -13.95 -39.41 -24.90
C VAL A 344 -14.62 -38.18 -25.48
N ALA A 345 -15.36 -37.48 -24.64
CA ALA A 345 -15.90 -36.14 -24.93
C ALA A 345 -15.21 -35.10 -24.03
N PHE A 346 -15.03 -33.90 -24.53
CA PHE A 346 -14.46 -32.80 -23.76
C PHE A 346 -15.13 -31.46 -24.13
N ALA A 347 -15.42 -30.67 -23.10
CA ALA A 347 -16.03 -29.35 -23.26
C ALA A 347 -15.20 -28.27 -22.52
N TYR A 348 -15.11 -27.10 -23.11
CA TYR A 348 -14.73 -25.88 -22.43
C TYR A 348 -16.00 -25.17 -21.98
N GLN A 349 -16.20 -25.05 -20.65
CA GLN A 349 -17.46 -24.57 -20.09
C GLN A 349 -18.66 -25.35 -20.64
N ASP A 350 -19.58 -24.68 -21.35
CA ASP A 350 -20.79 -25.30 -21.93
C ASP A 350 -20.62 -25.72 -23.39
N LYS A 351 -19.43 -25.48 -23.99
CA LYS A 351 -19.19 -25.81 -25.40
C LYS A 351 -18.34 -27.06 -25.51
N GLU A 352 -18.97 -28.14 -25.94
CA GLU A 352 -18.27 -29.39 -26.28
C GLU A 352 -17.40 -29.20 -27.52
N VAL A 353 -16.12 -29.56 -27.45
CA VAL A 353 -15.12 -29.41 -28.51
C VAL A 353 -14.58 -30.74 -29.03
N LEU A 354 -14.67 -31.80 -28.24
CA LEU A 354 -14.37 -33.16 -28.62
C LEU A 354 -15.61 -34.04 -28.38
N HIS A 355 -15.99 -34.80 -29.39
CA HIS A 355 -17.19 -35.61 -29.37
C HIS A 355 -16.83 -37.08 -29.63
N HIS A 356 -17.11 -37.97 -28.70
CA HIS A 356 -17.02 -39.43 -28.90
C HIS A 356 -15.69 -39.91 -29.53
N ILE A 357 -14.56 -39.36 -29.08
CA ILE A 357 -13.21 -39.67 -29.59
C ILE A 357 -12.79 -41.07 -29.24
N ASN A 358 -12.47 -41.90 -30.24
CA ASN A 358 -12.00 -43.25 -30.08
C ASN A 358 -10.74 -43.48 -30.89
N PHE A 359 -9.62 -43.73 -30.23
CA PHE A 359 -8.36 -44.14 -30.91
C PHE A 359 -7.40 -44.80 -29.90
N ALA A 360 -6.42 -45.53 -30.43
CA ALA A 360 -5.42 -46.19 -29.63
C ALA A 360 -4.02 -45.95 -30.20
N MET A 361 -3.08 -45.67 -29.33
CA MET A 361 -1.65 -45.50 -29.67
C MET A 361 -0.84 -46.73 -29.21
N LYS A 362 -0.11 -47.30 -30.12
CA LYS A 362 0.78 -48.47 -29.85
C LYS A 362 2.12 -47.99 -29.32
N LYS A 363 2.74 -48.79 -28.50
CA LYS A 363 4.10 -48.56 -28.02
C LYS A 363 5.08 -48.43 -29.20
N ASN A 364 5.99 -47.48 -29.11
CA ASN A 364 6.99 -47.20 -30.16
C ASN A 364 6.39 -46.82 -31.51
N SER A 365 5.18 -46.29 -31.56
CA SER A 365 4.54 -45.72 -32.75
C SER A 365 4.47 -44.21 -32.68
N MET A 366 4.45 -43.57 -33.86
CA MET A 366 4.19 -42.15 -34.01
C MET A 366 2.76 -41.96 -34.49
N THR A 367 1.98 -41.19 -33.78
CA THR A 367 0.60 -40.84 -34.13
C THR A 367 0.51 -39.36 -34.38
N ALA A 368 0.09 -38.94 -35.57
CA ALA A 368 -0.16 -37.53 -35.85
C ALA A 368 -1.64 -37.20 -35.66
N LEU A 369 -1.93 -36.20 -34.84
CA LEU A 369 -3.25 -35.60 -34.72
C LEU A 369 -3.37 -34.45 -35.73
N VAL A 370 -4.32 -34.51 -36.62
CA VAL A 370 -4.52 -33.54 -37.70
C VAL A 370 -5.93 -32.96 -37.60
N GLY A 371 -6.07 -31.65 -37.69
CA GLY A 371 -7.36 -30.96 -37.65
C GLY A 371 -7.28 -29.64 -38.40
N LEU A 372 -8.44 -29.06 -38.74
CA LEU A 372 -8.54 -27.78 -39.43
C LEU A 372 -7.87 -26.63 -38.66
N SER A 373 -7.92 -26.66 -37.36
CA SER A 373 -7.18 -25.78 -36.46
C SER A 373 -7.04 -26.47 -35.09
N LEU A 374 -5.81 -26.77 -34.71
CA LEU A 374 -5.52 -27.34 -33.37
C LEU A 374 -5.22 -26.28 -32.33
N ILE A 375 -5.09 -25.01 -32.73
CA ILE A 375 -4.73 -23.91 -31.81
C ILE A 375 -5.86 -23.57 -30.82
N HIS A 376 -7.08 -23.89 -31.13
CA HIS A 376 -8.24 -23.65 -30.28
C HIS A 376 -8.73 -24.93 -29.55
N ILE A 377 -8.09 -26.05 -29.78
CA ILE A 377 -8.36 -27.32 -29.12
C ILE A 377 -7.32 -27.61 -28.07
#